data_20fe6685879364eb4ecb1939403efe45
#
_entry.id   20fe6685879364eb4ecb1939403efe45
#
_cell.length_a   1.000
_cell.length_b   1.000
_cell.length_c   1.000
_cell.angle_alpha   90.00
_cell.angle_beta   90.00
_cell.angle_gamma   90.00
#
_symmetry.space_group_name_H-M   'P 1'
#
loop_
_entity.id
_entity.type
_entity.pdbx_description
1 polymer ?
#
loop_
_entity_poly.entity_id
_entity_poly.type
_entity_poly.pdbx_seq_one_letter_code
_entity_poly.pdbx_strand_id
1 'polypeptide(L)'
;MNKLLAIIGAPGTGKTTLVREWMKSRQWSTDKPIDLLDSHVSGDVRLLGKYQNDDVFGGTDKLSMAVQPKAVEYLDNPSRVTVFEGDRLTSIKFFEAAKSKGFDIKIIQLTVPDSVREERYKERGSEQNETWLNGRLTKVKNVSDAFSGNPLFDEPSLVEIFDHVTPNDTKTVISKIEEFIK
;
A
#
# COMPACT_ATOMS: atom_id res chain seq x y z
N MET A 1 -15.12 -2.99 13.97
CA MET A 1 -14.32 -1.86 13.47
C MET A 1 -13.71 -2.28 12.14
N ASN A 2 -13.82 -1.46 11.11
CA ASN A 2 -13.17 -1.73 9.81
C ASN A 2 -11.68 -1.44 9.90
N LYS A 3 -10.88 -2.23 9.17
CA LYS A 3 -9.42 -2.11 9.15
C LYS A 3 -8.94 -1.63 7.78
N LEU A 4 -7.96 -0.73 7.76
CA LEU A 4 -7.26 -0.28 6.56
C LEU A 4 -5.77 -0.53 6.70
N LEU A 5 -5.21 -1.37 5.85
CA LEU A 5 -3.78 -1.61 5.75
C LEU A 5 -3.24 -1.03 4.45
N ALA A 6 -2.29 -0.15 4.55
CA ALA A 6 -1.58 0.42 3.41
C ALA A 6 -0.12 -0.04 3.37
N ILE A 7 0.37 -0.42 2.21
CA ILE A 7 1.78 -0.72 1.97
C ILE A 7 2.31 0.39 1.07
N ILE A 8 3.15 1.24 1.64
CA ILE A 8 3.72 2.41 0.97
C ILE A 8 5.24 2.28 0.85
N GLY A 9 5.84 3.08 0.03
CA GLY A 9 7.29 3.12 -0.18
C GLY A 9 7.65 3.70 -1.53
N ALA A 10 8.89 4.12 -1.67
CA ALA A 10 9.43 4.60 -2.93
C ALA A 10 9.26 3.54 -4.04
N PRO A 11 9.26 3.94 -5.31
CA PRO A 11 9.38 2.98 -6.41
C PRO A 11 10.61 2.08 -6.21
N GLY A 12 10.49 0.80 -6.54
CA GLY A 12 11.60 -0.17 -6.39
C GLY A 12 11.80 -0.76 -4.99
N THR A 13 10.93 -0.44 -4.01
CA THR A 13 10.99 -1.05 -2.67
C THR A 13 10.36 -2.44 -2.59
N GLY A 14 9.76 -2.93 -3.68
CA GLY A 14 9.22 -4.29 -3.77
C GLY A 14 7.80 -4.45 -3.24
N LYS A 15 7.01 -3.39 -3.17
CA LYS A 15 5.59 -3.44 -2.70
C LYS A 15 4.76 -4.49 -3.43
N THR A 16 4.76 -4.47 -4.75
CA THR A 16 3.99 -5.42 -5.57
C THR A 16 4.49 -6.85 -5.39
N THR A 17 5.80 -7.05 -5.29
CA THR A 17 6.40 -8.37 -5.03
C THR A 17 5.96 -8.93 -3.68
N LEU A 18 5.99 -8.09 -2.63
CA LEU A 18 5.50 -8.44 -1.30
C LEU A 18 4.03 -8.86 -1.33
N VAL A 19 3.18 -8.04 -1.95
CA VAL A 19 1.74 -8.31 -1.99
C VAL A 19 1.44 -9.58 -2.78
N ARG A 20 2.11 -9.81 -3.91
CA ARG A 20 1.96 -11.06 -4.67
C ARG A 20 2.37 -12.28 -3.87
N GLU A 21 3.44 -12.19 -3.09
CA GLU A 21 3.85 -13.29 -2.21
C GLU A 21 2.81 -13.55 -1.11
N TRP A 22 2.30 -12.50 -0.50
CA TRP A 22 1.21 -12.60 0.47
C TRP A 22 -0.07 -13.20 -0.15
N MET A 23 -0.42 -12.84 -1.37
CA MET A 23 -1.59 -13.38 -2.07
C MET A 23 -1.56 -14.89 -2.25
N LYS A 24 -0.38 -15.51 -2.32
CA LYS A 24 -0.24 -16.98 -2.49
C LYS A 24 -0.83 -17.79 -1.34
N SER A 25 -0.95 -17.20 -0.16
CA SER A 25 -1.51 -17.86 1.02
C SER A 25 -3.04 -17.92 1.04
N ARG A 26 -3.72 -17.34 0.04
CA ARG A 26 -5.18 -17.18 -0.01
C ARG A 26 -5.72 -17.46 -1.40
N GLN A 27 -7.01 -17.78 -1.46
CA GLN A 27 -7.75 -17.81 -2.72
C GLN A 27 -8.42 -16.47 -2.95
N TRP A 28 -8.26 -15.93 -4.14
CA TRP A 28 -8.79 -14.61 -4.51
C TRP A 28 -9.75 -14.70 -5.68
N SER A 29 -10.81 -13.92 -5.63
CA SER A 29 -11.67 -13.61 -6.76
C SER A 29 -11.56 -12.12 -7.10
N THR A 30 -11.74 -11.78 -8.37
CA THR A 30 -11.77 -10.38 -8.81
C THR A 30 -13.13 -9.77 -8.55
N ASP A 31 -13.15 -8.49 -8.17
CA ASP A 31 -14.38 -7.74 -7.92
C ASP A 31 -14.14 -6.24 -8.20
N LYS A 32 -15.23 -5.50 -8.35
CA LYS A 32 -15.23 -4.06 -8.56
C LYS A 32 -16.33 -3.42 -7.71
N PRO A 33 -16.02 -3.06 -6.45
CA PRO A 33 -17.03 -2.60 -5.50
C PRO A 33 -17.64 -1.26 -5.90
N ILE A 34 -16.93 -0.44 -6.64
CA ILE A 34 -17.37 0.84 -7.18
C ILE A 34 -16.63 1.14 -8.48
N ASP A 35 -17.14 2.05 -9.29
CA ASP A 35 -16.50 2.42 -10.54
C ASP A 35 -15.03 2.87 -10.35
N LEU A 36 -14.16 2.52 -11.31
CA LEU A 36 -12.71 2.74 -11.32
C LEU A 36 -11.92 1.98 -10.24
N LEU A 37 -12.55 1.32 -9.27
CA LEU A 37 -11.90 0.64 -8.16
C LEU A 37 -11.93 -0.89 -8.33
N ASP A 38 -11.05 -1.42 -9.17
CA ASP A 38 -10.85 -2.86 -9.27
C ASP A 38 -10.19 -3.40 -8.01
N SER A 39 -10.54 -4.63 -7.63
CA SER A 39 -10.06 -5.27 -6.42
C SER A 39 -10.05 -6.79 -6.50
N HIS A 40 -9.44 -7.41 -5.51
CA HIS A 40 -9.48 -8.84 -5.25
C HIS A 40 -10.07 -9.11 -3.87
N VAL A 41 -10.86 -10.15 -3.75
CA VAL A 41 -11.57 -10.49 -2.50
C VAL A 41 -11.20 -11.90 -2.06
N SER A 42 -10.91 -12.06 -0.78
CA SER A 42 -10.69 -13.34 -0.10
C SER A 42 -11.34 -13.30 1.28
N GLY A 43 -12.52 -13.91 1.40
CA GLY A 43 -13.33 -13.80 2.61
C GLY A 43 -13.76 -12.36 2.89
N ASP A 44 -13.43 -11.84 4.05
CA ASP A 44 -13.71 -10.47 4.48
C ASP A 44 -12.57 -9.47 4.19
N VAL A 45 -11.52 -9.94 3.50
CA VAL A 45 -10.38 -9.13 3.08
C VAL A 45 -10.54 -8.70 1.63
N ARG A 46 -10.42 -7.42 1.36
CA ARG A 46 -10.39 -6.82 0.02
C ARG A 46 -9.05 -6.14 -0.22
N LEU A 47 -8.38 -6.57 -1.28
CA LEU A 47 -7.16 -5.98 -1.80
C LEU A 47 -7.49 -5.08 -2.99
N LEU A 48 -7.32 -3.76 -2.83
CA LEU A 48 -7.59 -2.79 -3.88
C LEU A 48 -6.47 -2.79 -4.92
N GLY A 49 -6.84 -2.70 -6.19
CA GLY A 49 -5.92 -2.64 -7.30
C GLY A 49 -6.00 -3.84 -8.24
N LYS A 50 -5.11 -3.86 -9.23
CA LYS A 50 -5.03 -4.93 -10.23
C LYS A 50 -3.73 -5.71 -10.07
N TYR A 51 -3.83 -7.02 -10.01
CA TYR A 51 -2.71 -7.97 -9.97
C TYR A 51 -2.90 -8.99 -11.09
N GLN A 52 -2.52 -8.60 -12.30
CA GLN A 52 -2.53 -9.52 -13.43
C GLN A 52 -1.25 -10.35 -13.44
N ASN A 53 -1.30 -11.54 -14.04
CA ASN A 53 -0.16 -12.46 -14.14
C ASN A 53 1.01 -11.77 -14.84
N ASP A 54 2.21 -11.88 -14.27
CA ASP A 54 3.51 -11.48 -14.83
C ASP A 54 3.77 -9.98 -15.06
N ASP A 55 2.85 -9.09 -14.70
CA ASP A 55 3.10 -7.65 -14.74
C ASP A 55 4.13 -7.23 -13.68
N VAL A 56 5.13 -6.46 -14.08
CA VAL A 56 6.14 -5.87 -13.18
C VAL A 56 5.48 -4.92 -12.17
N PHE A 57 4.41 -4.27 -12.57
CA PHE A 57 3.64 -3.36 -11.75
C PHE A 57 2.26 -3.94 -11.44
N GLY A 58 1.81 -3.73 -10.21
CA GLY A 58 0.49 -4.14 -9.76
C GLY A 58 -0.11 -3.11 -8.79
N GLY A 59 -1.20 -3.50 -8.15
CA GLY A 59 -1.83 -2.69 -7.13
C GLY A 59 -2.62 -1.50 -7.66
N THR A 60 -2.67 -0.45 -6.86
CA THR A 60 -3.42 0.75 -7.20
C THR A 60 -2.80 1.56 -8.33
N ASP A 61 -1.51 1.37 -8.62
CA ASP A 61 -0.83 2.05 -9.73
C ASP A 61 -1.37 1.66 -11.11
N LYS A 62 -2.08 0.54 -11.20
CA LYS A 62 -2.81 0.09 -12.41
C LYS A 62 -4.22 0.68 -12.52
N LEU A 63 -4.68 1.39 -11.51
CA LEU A 63 -5.99 2.05 -11.53
C LEU A 63 -5.92 3.43 -12.20
N SER A 64 -7.09 3.96 -12.57
CA SER A 64 -7.21 5.31 -13.09
C SER A 64 -6.58 6.35 -12.15
N MET A 65 -6.00 7.40 -12.70
CA MET A 65 -5.55 8.54 -11.91
C MET A 65 -6.70 9.25 -11.17
N ALA A 66 -7.94 9.06 -11.63
CA ALA A 66 -9.16 9.61 -11.02
C ALA A 66 -9.77 8.69 -9.95
N VAL A 67 -9.09 7.61 -9.53
CA VAL A 67 -9.66 6.61 -8.61
C VAL A 67 -9.82 7.12 -7.18
N GLN A 68 -9.04 8.10 -6.75
CA GLN A 68 -9.04 8.49 -5.32
C GLN A 68 -10.40 8.95 -4.79
N PRO A 69 -11.20 9.78 -5.47
CA PRO A 69 -12.55 10.11 -5.00
C PRO A 69 -13.45 8.88 -4.88
N LYS A 70 -13.34 7.92 -5.79
CA LYS A 70 -14.08 6.66 -5.76
C LYS A 70 -13.63 5.75 -4.60
N ALA A 71 -12.37 5.73 -4.31
CA ALA A 71 -11.85 5.02 -3.15
C ALA A 71 -12.35 5.64 -1.82
N VAL A 72 -12.47 6.97 -1.74
CA VAL A 72 -13.09 7.63 -0.58
C VAL A 72 -14.57 7.28 -0.45
N GLU A 73 -15.32 7.26 -1.56
CA GLU A 73 -16.73 6.83 -1.59
C GLU A 73 -16.88 5.36 -1.14
N TYR A 74 -15.98 4.47 -1.57
CA TYR A 74 -15.95 3.07 -1.12
C TYR A 74 -15.84 2.92 0.39
N LEU A 75 -15.17 3.85 1.10
CA LEU A 75 -15.04 3.80 2.55
C LEU A 75 -16.38 3.98 3.30
N ASP A 76 -17.47 4.33 2.63
CA ASP A 76 -18.81 4.38 3.23
C ASP A 76 -19.44 2.99 3.38
N ASN A 77 -19.05 2.03 2.53
CA ASN A 77 -19.50 0.63 2.61
C ASN A 77 -18.35 -0.34 2.30
N PRO A 78 -17.32 -0.40 3.14
CA PRO A 78 -16.12 -1.18 2.89
C PRO A 78 -16.28 -2.65 3.29
N SER A 79 -15.35 -3.50 2.83
CA SER A 79 -15.11 -4.79 3.47
C SER A 79 -14.53 -4.60 4.88
N ARG A 80 -14.66 -5.60 5.75
CA ARG A 80 -14.11 -5.54 7.12
C ARG A 80 -12.63 -5.18 7.13
N VAL A 81 -11.87 -5.74 6.20
CA VAL A 81 -10.46 -5.44 6.02
C VAL A 81 -10.22 -4.96 4.58
N THR A 82 -9.65 -3.79 4.46
CA THR A 82 -9.21 -3.21 3.18
C THR A 82 -7.70 -3.11 3.17
N VAL A 83 -7.07 -3.65 2.14
CA VAL A 83 -5.62 -3.60 1.93
C VAL A 83 -5.33 -2.93 0.59
N PHE A 84 -4.29 -2.12 0.51
CA PHE A 84 -3.79 -1.61 -0.76
C PHE A 84 -2.28 -1.38 -0.73
N GLU A 85 -1.68 -1.38 -1.90
CA GLU A 85 -0.34 -0.86 -2.13
C GLU A 85 -0.33 0.05 -3.36
N GLY A 86 0.65 0.92 -3.43
CA GLY A 86 0.87 1.81 -4.56
C GLY A 86 0.49 3.25 -4.30
N ASP A 87 0.78 4.08 -5.29
CA ASP A 87 0.82 5.53 -5.12
C ASP A 87 -0.54 6.22 -5.26
N ARG A 88 -1.48 5.61 -6.01
CA ARG A 88 -2.79 6.25 -6.30
C ARG A 88 -3.58 6.64 -5.06
N LEU A 89 -3.48 5.83 -3.99
CA LEU A 89 -4.18 6.06 -2.73
C LEU A 89 -3.25 6.50 -1.60
N THR A 90 -1.94 6.56 -1.81
CA THR A 90 -0.96 7.05 -0.83
C THR A 90 -1.07 8.58 -0.76
N SER A 91 -2.01 9.07 0.02
CA SER A 91 -2.22 10.50 0.23
C SER A 91 -2.79 10.78 1.63
N ILE A 92 -2.39 11.90 2.22
CA ILE A 92 -2.90 12.36 3.52
C ILE A 92 -4.43 12.42 3.49
N LYS A 93 -5.01 12.98 2.42
CA LYS A 93 -6.47 13.10 2.27
C LYS A 93 -7.20 11.76 2.36
N PHE A 94 -6.66 10.71 1.75
CA PHE A 94 -7.29 9.38 1.79
C PHE A 94 -7.24 8.77 3.20
N PHE A 95 -6.11 8.86 3.88
CA PHE A 95 -5.98 8.37 5.26
C PHE A 95 -6.80 9.17 6.26
N GLU A 96 -6.89 10.49 6.11
CA GLU A 96 -7.77 11.33 6.94
C GLU A 96 -9.25 10.97 6.74
N ALA A 97 -9.67 10.70 5.51
CA ALA A 97 -11.03 10.23 5.23
C ALA A 97 -11.30 8.87 5.90
N ALA A 98 -10.37 7.94 5.86
CA ALA A 98 -10.49 6.66 6.57
C ALA A 98 -10.52 6.86 8.11
N LYS A 99 -9.64 7.71 8.65
CA LYS A 99 -9.60 8.04 10.08
C LYS A 99 -10.93 8.65 10.54
N SER A 100 -11.49 9.58 9.78
CA SER A 100 -12.77 10.23 10.10
C SER A 100 -13.97 9.26 10.09
N LYS A 101 -13.86 8.15 9.35
CA LYS A 101 -14.87 7.08 9.29
C LYS A 101 -14.64 5.97 10.32
N GLY A 102 -13.68 6.14 11.23
CA GLY A 102 -13.42 5.24 12.35
C GLY A 102 -12.69 3.94 11.96
N PHE A 103 -11.91 3.94 10.89
CA PHE A 103 -11.05 2.80 10.56
C PHE A 103 -9.91 2.67 11.57
N ASP A 104 -9.61 1.42 11.91
CA ASP A 104 -8.31 1.03 12.46
C ASP A 104 -7.30 1.01 11.32
N ILE A 105 -6.29 1.87 11.36
CA ILE A 105 -5.36 2.10 10.25
C ILE A 105 -3.96 1.65 10.62
N LYS A 106 -3.35 0.87 9.74
CA LYS A 106 -1.91 0.56 9.76
C LYS A 106 -1.27 0.89 8.43
N ILE A 107 -0.13 1.58 8.48
CA ILE A 107 0.69 1.93 7.32
C ILE A 107 2.02 1.21 7.45
N ILE A 108 2.30 0.29 6.55
CA ILE A 108 3.60 -0.38 6.43
C ILE A 108 4.40 0.36 5.37
N GLN A 109 5.49 0.97 5.77
CA GLN A 109 6.43 1.62 4.86
C GLN A 109 7.61 0.70 4.57
N LEU A 110 7.81 0.35 3.30
CA LEU A 110 8.98 -0.40 2.87
C LEU A 110 10.12 0.55 2.50
N THR A 111 11.33 0.21 2.95
CA THR A 111 12.57 0.92 2.62
C THR A 111 13.58 -0.06 2.02
N VAL A 112 14.45 0.46 1.18
CA VAL A 112 15.64 -0.23 0.67
C VAL A 112 16.77 0.80 0.52
N PRO A 113 18.04 0.39 0.64
CA PRO A 113 19.17 1.24 0.29
C PRO A 113 19.05 1.76 -1.15
N ASP A 114 19.53 2.97 -1.40
CA ASP A 114 19.46 3.61 -2.72
C ASP A 114 20.11 2.76 -3.81
N SER A 115 21.25 2.12 -3.49
CA SER A 115 21.95 1.20 -4.42
C SER A 115 21.08 0.02 -4.85
N VAL A 116 20.31 -0.57 -3.95
CA VAL A 116 19.39 -1.67 -4.24
C VAL A 116 18.25 -1.18 -5.12
N ARG A 117 17.73 0.00 -4.86
CA ARG A 117 16.66 0.62 -5.65
C ARG A 117 17.12 0.91 -7.06
N GLU A 118 18.31 1.48 -7.23
CA GLU A 118 18.90 1.76 -8.55
C GLU A 118 19.16 0.49 -9.36
N GLU A 119 19.65 -0.58 -8.73
CA GLU A 119 19.85 -1.88 -9.36
C GLU A 119 18.51 -2.44 -9.87
N ARG A 120 17.47 -2.41 -9.04
CA ARG A 120 16.12 -2.85 -9.42
C ARG A 120 15.52 -2.04 -10.57
N TYR A 121 15.84 -0.74 -10.68
CA TYR A 121 15.44 0.08 -11.82
C TYR A 121 16.14 -0.36 -13.10
N LYS A 122 17.44 -0.61 -13.05
CA LYS A 122 18.23 -1.09 -14.21
C LYS A 122 17.71 -2.44 -14.70
N GLU A 123 17.45 -3.39 -13.81
CA GLU A 123 16.91 -4.70 -14.15
C GLU A 123 15.54 -4.62 -14.83
N ARG A 124 14.71 -3.63 -14.48
CA ARG A 124 13.39 -3.40 -15.09
C ARG A 124 13.43 -2.60 -16.37
N GLY A 125 14.59 -2.09 -16.79
CA GLY A 125 14.72 -1.20 -17.93
C GLY A 125 13.98 0.14 -17.74
N SER A 126 13.73 0.54 -16.51
CA SER A 126 13.00 1.77 -16.17
C SER A 126 13.97 2.92 -16.04
N GLU A 127 14.01 3.79 -17.03
CA GLU A 127 14.59 5.14 -16.87
C GLU A 127 13.54 6.02 -16.17
N GLN A 128 13.74 6.26 -14.89
CA GLN A 128 12.88 7.13 -14.10
C GLN A 128 13.38 8.56 -14.18
N ASN A 129 12.49 9.49 -14.54
CA ASN A 129 12.78 10.92 -14.47
C ASN A 129 12.99 11.30 -12.99
N GLU A 130 14.08 12.04 -12.71
CA GLU A 130 14.44 12.46 -11.35
C GLU A 130 13.34 13.28 -10.67
N THR A 131 12.68 14.17 -11.40
CA THR A 131 11.55 14.98 -10.88
C THR A 131 10.38 14.10 -10.46
N TRP A 132 10.04 13.08 -11.26
CA TRP A 132 8.99 12.10 -10.93
C TRP A 132 9.35 11.31 -9.69
N LEU A 133 10.60 10.82 -9.61
CA LEU A 133 11.10 10.05 -8.48
C LEU A 133 11.07 10.87 -7.18
N ASN A 134 11.54 12.11 -7.22
CA ASN A 134 11.50 13.03 -6.08
C ASN A 134 10.08 13.32 -5.62
N GLY A 135 9.14 13.46 -6.55
CA GLY A 135 7.72 13.60 -6.23
C GLY A 135 7.15 12.39 -5.47
N ARG A 136 7.54 11.18 -5.85
CA ARG A 136 7.12 9.94 -5.15
C ARG A 136 7.73 9.82 -3.76
N LEU A 137 9.02 10.12 -3.63
CA LEU A 137 9.73 10.14 -2.34
C LEU A 137 9.11 11.16 -1.39
N THR A 138 8.82 12.36 -1.86
CA THR A 138 8.17 13.42 -1.09
C THR A 138 6.78 12.99 -0.61
N LYS A 139 6.01 12.34 -1.45
CA LYS A 139 4.67 11.87 -1.12
C LYS A 139 4.70 10.83 0.00
N VAL A 140 5.58 9.83 -0.10
CA VAL A 140 5.78 8.82 0.94
C VAL A 140 6.21 9.48 2.25
N LYS A 141 7.19 10.39 2.20
CA LYS A 141 7.66 11.13 3.36
C LYS A 141 6.52 11.93 4.03
N ASN A 142 5.74 12.66 3.27
CA ASN A 142 4.65 13.47 3.81
C ASN A 142 3.58 12.61 4.51
N VAL A 143 3.23 11.47 3.94
CA VAL A 143 2.30 10.51 4.58
C VAL A 143 2.93 9.93 5.84
N SER A 144 4.17 9.49 5.78
CA SER A 144 4.88 8.95 6.95
C SER A 144 4.94 9.95 8.09
N ASP A 145 5.34 11.19 7.82
CA ASP A 145 5.44 12.25 8.83
C ASP A 145 4.05 12.59 9.42
N ALA A 146 3.01 12.66 8.60
CA ALA A 146 1.65 13.00 9.05
C ALA A 146 1.03 11.95 9.98
N PHE A 147 1.44 10.68 9.87
CA PHE A 147 0.84 9.57 10.61
C PHE A 147 1.83 8.85 11.54
N SER A 148 3.00 9.41 11.78
CA SER A 148 4.02 8.87 12.71
C SER A 148 3.62 8.98 14.19
N GLY A 149 2.49 9.62 14.50
CA GLY A 149 2.08 9.89 15.87
C GLY A 149 2.85 11.05 16.51
N ASN A 150 2.46 11.40 17.71
CA ASN A 150 3.14 12.42 18.50
C ASN A 150 3.26 11.98 19.96
N PRO A 151 4.46 11.57 20.41
CA PRO A 151 4.66 11.11 21.79
C PRO A 151 4.32 12.15 22.86
N LEU A 152 4.38 13.44 22.53
CA LEU A 152 4.05 14.53 23.47
C LEU A 152 2.55 14.61 23.78
N PHE A 153 1.72 14.05 22.90
CA PHE A 153 0.26 14.02 23.04
C PHE A 153 -0.30 12.60 23.19
N ASP A 154 0.57 11.62 23.50
CA ASP A 154 0.20 10.20 23.63
C ASP A 154 -0.50 9.64 22.35
N GLU A 155 -0.11 10.17 21.19
CA GLU A 155 -0.66 9.79 19.90
C GLU A 155 0.20 8.69 19.28
N PRO A 156 -0.32 7.45 19.14
CA PRO A 156 0.47 6.35 18.62
C PRO A 156 0.79 6.52 17.14
N SER A 157 1.95 6.00 16.71
CA SER A 157 2.28 5.93 15.29
C SER A 157 1.38 4.91 14.58
N LEU A 158 0.81 5.31 13.46
CA LEU A 158 0.13 4.41 12.52
C LEU A 158 1.11 3.82 11.50
N VAL A 159 2.34 4.32 11.44
CA VAL A 159 3.38 3.92 10.49
C VAL A 159 4.39 3.00 11.16
N GLU A 160 4.67 1.87 10.52
CA GLU A 160 5.75 0.95 10.86
C GLU A 160 6.66 0.78 9.64
N ILE A 161 7.96 0.98 9.83
CA ILE A 161 8.95 0.99 8.74
C ILE A 161 9.72 -0.32 8.75
N PHE A 162 9.86 -0.95 7.58
CA PHE A 162 10.58 -2.21 7.39
C PHE A 162 11.58 -2.10 6.24
N ASP A 163 12.78 -2.62 6.46
CA ASP A 163 13.68 -2.93 5.36
C ASP A 163 13.10 -4.10 4.53
N HIS A 164 13.21 -4.01 3.20
CA HIS A 164 12.67 -5.00 2.28
C HIS A 164 13.69 -5.38 1.20
N VAL A 165 14.78 -6.00 1.62
CA VAL A 165 15.90 -6.40 0.75
C VAL A 165 15.93 -7.91 0.51
N THR A 166 15.67 -8.70 1.54
CA THR A 166 15.83 -10.16 1.54
C THR A 166 14.48 -10.90 1.56
N PRO A 167 14.44 -12.20 1.19
CA PRO A 167 13.27 -13.04 1.38
C PRO A 167 12.80 -13.14 2.84
N ASN A 168 13.71 -13.04 3.82
CA ASN A 168 13.33 -13.00 5.23
C ASN A 168 12.58 -11.73 5.59
N ASP A 169 12.97 -10.59 5.04
CA ASP A 169 12.25 -9.32 5.22
C ASP A 169 10.82 -9.47 4.71
N THR A 170 10.63 -10.08 3.54
CA THR A 170 9.30 -10.38 2.98
C THR A 170 8.45 -11.20 3.94
N LYS A 171 9.00 -12.27 4.52
CA LYS A 171 8.29 -13.11 5.50
C LYS A 171 7.90 -12.34 6.75
N THR A 172 8.81 -11.50 7.25
CA THR A 172 8.57 -10.65 8.43
C THR A 172 7.40 -9.70 8.17
N VAL A 173 7.39 -9.02 7.03
CA VAL A 173 6.32 -8.08 6.69
C VAL A 173 4.99 -8.80 6.47
N ILE A 174 4.98 -9.96 5.81
CA ILE A 174 3.76 -10.79 5.65
C ILE A 174 3.20 -11.18 7.01
N SER A 175 4.04 -11.55 7.97
CA SER A 175 3.60 -11.86 9.34
C SER A 175 2.91 -10.67 10.00
N LYS A 176 3.41 -9.45 9.78
CA LYS A 176 2.80 -8.21 10.27
C LYS A 176 1.46 -7.88 9.58
N ILE A 177 1.36 -8.15 8.29
CA ILE A 177 0.08 -8.06 7.57
C ILE A 177 -0.94 -9.00 8.21
N GLU A 178 -0.60 -10.28 8.36
CA GLU A 178 -1.49 -11.30 8.93
C GLU A 178 -1.89 -11.01 10.39
N GLU A 179 -0.97 -10.47 11.19
CA GLU A 179 -1.26 -10.04 12.56
C GLU A 179 -2.32 -8.94 12.60
N PHE A 180 -2.21 -7.95 11.73
CA PHE A 180 -3.13 -6.82 11.70
C PHE A 180 -4.52 -7.19 11.17
N ILE A 181 -4.61 -8.02 10.13
CA ILE A 181 -5.88 -8.33 9.46
C ILE A 181 -6.76 -9.34 10.21
N LYS A 182 -6.23 -10.07 11.17
CA LYS A 182 -6.99 -10.94 12.10
C LYS A 182 -7.87 -10.11 13.02
#